data_b161d15e5fb2ceaaaa92dac8af65eda2
#
_entry.id   b161d15e5fb2ceaaaa92dac8af65eda2
#
_cell.length_a   1.000
_cell.length_b   1.000
_cell.length_c   1.000
_cell.angle_alpha   90.00
_cell.angle_beta   90.00
_cell.angle_gamma   90.00
#
_symmetry.space_group_name_H-M   'P 1'
#
loop_
_entity.id
_entity.type
_entity.pdbx_description
1 polymer ?
#
loop_
_entity_poly.entity_id
_entity_poly.type
_entity_poly.pdbx_seq_one_letter_code
_entity_poly.pdbx_strand_id
1 'polypeptide(L)'
;MILAIDCGNTNTVFALYTTNKQIKQLTSWRINNDPKRTADLYYPWLLKMFEVSKFDIKSVIGVSVASVVPETLLNIKSLIKKYLNVKTLIVNENILNSGIKVNIENPNEAGADRLVNSYAAEKLKISPAIIIDFGTATTFDIVGKNGSYNGGIIAPGVNLSLEALYLATANLPKVSLR
;
A
#
# COMPACT_ATOMS: atom_id res chain seq x y z
N MET A 1 13.81 13.64 0.78
CA MET A 1 12.49 13.14 0.35
C MET A 1 12.16 11.87 1.14
N ILE A 2 10.87 11.49 1.22
CA ILE A 2 10.41 10.22 1.79
C ILE A 2 9.92 9.34 0.65
N LEU A 3 10.29 8.07 0.67
CA LEU A 3 9.79 7.05 -0.24
C LEU A 3 8.71 6.24 0.50
N ALA A 4 7.48 6.27 0.02
CA ALA A 4 6.40 5.40 0.49
C ALA A 4 6.31 4.19 -0.43
N ILE A 5 6.19 3.00 0.15
CA ILE A 5 6.08 1.72 -0.59
C ILE A 5 4.83 1.01 -0.10
N ASP A 6 3.95 0.70 -1.03
CA ASP A 6 2.75 -0.09 -0.78
C ASP A 6 2.84 -1.41 -1.56
N CYS A 7 2.89 -2.52 -0.83
CA CYS A 7 3.02 -3.86 -1.40
C CYS A 7 1.69 -4.60 -1.32
N GLY A 8 0.89 -4.46 -2.35
CA GLY A 8 -0.35 -5.20 -2.53
C GLY A 8 -0.12 -6.56 -3.22
N ASN A 9 -1.18 -7.39 -3.27
CA ASN A 9 -1.11 -8.73 -3.90
C ASN A 9 -0.78 -8.68 -5.40
N THR A 10 -1.29 -7.68 -6.12
CA THR A 10 -1.10 -7.56 -7.58
C THR A 10 0.07 -6.65 -7.95
N ASN A 11 0.24 -5.55 -7.23
CA ASN A 11 1.24 -4.53 -7.54
C ASN A 11 1.96 -4.07 -6.29
N THR A 12 3.21 -3.65 -6.48
CA THR A 12 3.97 -2.82 -5.53
C THR A 12 4.07 -1.41 -6.09
N VAL A 13 3.65 -0.42 -5.31
CA VAL A 13 3.69 1.00 -5.66
C VAL A 13 4.77 1.68 -4.84
N PHE A 14 5.59 2.47 -5.52
CA PHE A 14 6.61 3.33 -4.92
C PHE A 14 6.20 4.77 -5.18
N ALA A 15 6.07 5.59 -4.14
CA ALA A 15 5.69 6.99 -4.28
C ALA A 15 6.67 7.90 -3.51
N LEU A 16 7.12 8.96 -4.17
CA LEU A 16 8.09 9.89 -3.63
C LEU A 16 7.39 11.16 -3.14
N TYR A 17 7.73 11.58 -1.93
CA TYR A 17 7.12 12.73 -1.27
C TYR A 17 8.15 13.76 -0.81
N THR A 18 7.74 15.04 -0.79
CA THR A 18 8.51 16.10 -0.13
C THR A 18 8.53 15.90 1.39
N THR A 19 9.52 16.52 2.06
CA THR A 19 9.62 16.59 3.52
C THR A 19 9.32 17.98 4.07
N ASN A 20 8.81 18.87 3.25
CA ASN A 20 8.49 20.25 3.62
C ASN A 20 7.21 20.32 4.46
N LYS A 21 6.89 21.49 5.02
CA LYS A 21 5.66 21.71 5.82
C LYS A 21 4.38 21.24 5.12
N GLN A 22 4.34 21.32 3.80
CA GLN A 22 3.27 20.74 2.98
C GLN A 22 3.78 19.48 2.28
N ILE A 23 3.35 18.32 2.76
CA ILE A 23 3.68 17.03 2.16
C ILE A 23 3.00 16.95 0.79
N LYS A 24 3.81 16.77 -0.27
CA LYS A 24 3.33 16.68 -1.65
C LYS A 24 3.95 15.47 -2.32
N GLN A 25 3.12 14.69 -3.01
CA GLN A 25 3.61 13.64 -3.89
C GLN A 25 4.31 14.26 -5.09
N LEU A 26 5.53 13.81 -5.34
CA LEU A 26 6.36 14.25 -6.47
C LEU A 26 6.16 13.39 -7.69
N THR A 27 6.16 12.07 -7.47
CA THR A 27 5.96 11.04 -8.50
C THR A 27 5.57 9.74 -7.86
N SER A 28 5.09 8.79 -8.66
CA SER A 28 4.89 7.40 -8.24
C SER A 28 5.18 6.45 -9.40
N TRP A 29 5.60 5.25 -9.06
CA TRP A 29 5.88 4.16 -9.98
C TRP A 29 5.22 2.89 -9.49
N ARG A 30 4.83 2.04 -10.41
CA ARG A 30 4.17 0.77 -10.11
C ARG A 30 4.89 -0.35 -10.83
N ILE A 31 5.05 -1.47 -10.15
CA ILE A 31 5.57 -2.70 -10.70
C ILE A 31 4.68 -3.86 -10.24
N ASN A 32 4.49 -4.86 -11.09
CA ASN A 32 3.75 -6.06 -10.68
C ASN A 32 4.40 -6.68 -9.46
N ASN A 33 3.59 -7.09 -8.49
CA ASN A 33 4.12 -7.80 -7.35
C ASN A 33 4.59 -9.20 -7.78
N ASP A 34 5.82 -9.52 -7.40
CA ASP A 34 6.44 -10.81 -7.60
C ASP A 34 7.19 -11.16 -6.31
N PRO A 35 6.69 -12.11 -5.51
CA PRO A 35 7.32 -12.49 -4.25
C PRO A 35 8.77 -13.01 -4.41
N LYS A 36 9.12 -13.48 -5.62
CA LYS A 36 10.48 -13.95 -5.94
C LYS A 36 11.45 -12.84 -6.36
N ARG A 37 10.96 -11.61 -6.54
CA ARG A 37 11.80 -10.48 -6.93
C ARG A 37 12.68 -10.05 -5.76
N THR A 38 13.97 -10.31 -5.88
CA THR A 38 14.96 -9.98 -4.86
C THR A 38 15.26 -8.47 -4.79
N ALA A 39 15.91 -8.04 -3.71
CA ALA A 39 16.42 -6.67 -3.56
C ALA A 39 17.30 -6.25 -4.74
N ASP A 40 18.09 -7.17 -5.28
CA ASP A 40 19.03 -6.93 -6.40
C ASP A 40 18.31 -6.70 -7.74
N LEU A 41 17.07 -7.19 -7.87
CA LEU A 41 16.21 -6.91 -9.03
C LEU A 41 15.38 -5.63 -8.83
N TYR A 42 14.98 -5.33 -7.59
CA TYR A 42 14.27 -4.08 -7.30
C TYR A 42 15.16 -2.86 -7.47
N TYR A 43 16.42 -2.91 -7.00
CA TYR A 43 17.28 -1.74 -6.96
C TYR A 43 17.61 -1.13 -8.33
N PRO A 44 18.06 -1.89 -9.34
CA PRO A 44 18.31 -1.34 -10.69
C PRO A 44 17.06 -0.72 -11.32
N TRP A 45 15.91 -1.37 -11.12
CA TRP A 45 14.64 -0.84 -11.60
C TRP A 45 14.28 0.48 -10.89
N LEU A 46 14.38 0.52 -9.57
CA LEU A 46 14.09 1.72 -8.79
C LEU A 46 15.04 2.86 -9.17
N LEU A 47 16.34 2.58 -9.29
CA LEU A 47 17.35 3.54 -9.72
C LEU A 47 16.99 4.15 -11.09
N LYS A 48 16.55 3.31 -12.04
CA LYS A 48 16.11 3.77 -13.36
C LYS A 48 14.86 4.64 -13.29
N MET A 49 13.92 4.34 -12.39
CA MET A 49 12.72 5.17 -12.19
C MET A 49 13.07 6.54 -11.62
N PHE A 50 14.01 6.61 -10.68
CA PHE A 50 14.52 7.87 -10.17
C PHE A 50 15.20 8.71 -11.26
N GLU A 51 16.06 8.10 -12.06
CA GLU A 51 16.75 8.73 -13.19
C GLU A 51 15.77 9.33 -14.22
N VAL A 52 14.80 8.54 -14.69
CA VAL A 52 13.78 8.97 -15.66
C VAL A 52 12.94 10.12 -15.12
N SER A 53 12.65 10.11 -13.83
CA SER A 53 11.89 11.16 -13.17
C SER A 53 12.74 12.36 -12.73
N LYS A 54 14.05 12.34 -13.02
CA LYS A 54 15.01 13.42 -12.69
C LYS A 54 15.16 13.69 -11.19
N PHE A 55 15.06 12.64 -10.37
CA PHE A 55 15.32 12.70 -8.93
C PHE A 55 16.58 11.92 -8.59
N ASP A 56 17.30 12.36 -7.54
CA ASP A 56 18.43 11.61 -7.00
C ASP A 56 17.96 10.68 -5.88
N ILE A 57 18.19 9.39 -6.02
CA ILE A 57 17.85 8.39 -5.01
C ILE A 57 18.55 8.64 -3.66
N LYS A 58 19.73 9.27 -3.66
CA LYS A 58 20.47 9.66 -2.46
C LYS A 58 19.76 10.74 -1.63
N SER A 59 18.79 11.44 -2.21
CA SER A 59 17.98 12.44 -1.50
C SER A 59 16.85 11.82 -0.66
N VAL A 60 16.65 10.50 -0.74
CA VAL A 60 15.72 9.77 0.13
C VAL A 60 16.33 9.68 1.53
N ILE A 61 15.65 10.24 2.53
CA ILE A 61 16.09 10.27 3.94
C ILE A 61 15.30 9.32 4.83
N GLY A 62 14.26 8.71 4.29
CA GLY A 62 13.44 7.74 5.00
C GLY A 62 12.47 7.00 4.08
N VAL A 63 12.07 5.82 4.53
CA VAL A 63 11.12 4.95 3.81
C VAL A 63 9.98 4.56 4.74
N SER A 64 8.75 4.61 4.23
CA SER A 64 7.57 4.03 4.89
C SER A 64 7.06 2.87 4.05
N VAL A 65 6.78 1.73 4.67
CA VAL A 65 6.33 0.52 3.98
C VAL A 65 5.02 0.03 4.59
N ALA A 66 4.02 -0.16 3.74
CA ALA A 66 2.83 -0.96 4.04
C ALA A 66 2.86 -2.22 3.16
N SER A 67 2.57 -3.38 3.71
CA SER A 67 2.57 -4.62 2.94
C SER A 67 1.54 -5.61 3.46
N VAL A 68 0.83 -6.25 2.53
CA VAL A 68 -0.04 -7.40 2.79
C VAL A 68 0.57 -8.70 2.23
N VAL A 69 1.83 -8.65 1.75
CA VAL A 69 2.55 -9.81 1.18
C VAL A 69 3.87 -10.01 1.92
N PRO A 70 3.95 -10.99 2.84
CA PRO A 70 5.13 -11.19 3.71
C PRO A 70 6.45 -11.39 2.94
N GLU A 71 6.44 -12.19 1.87
CA GLU A 71 7.64 -12.47 1.08
C GLU A 71 8.17 -11.21 0.37
N THR A 72 7.25 -10.41 -0.20
CA THR A 72 7.60 -9.13 -0.80
C THR A 72 8.18 -8.17 0.25
N LEU A 73 7.59 -8.14 1.45
CA LEU A 73 8.09 -7.31 2.55
C LEU A 73 9.54 -7.65 2.92
N LEU A 74 9.90 -8.93 2.97
CA LEU A 74 11.28 -9.36 3.23
C LEU A 74 12.25 -8.83 2.17
N ASN A 75 11.88 -8.91 0.90
CA ASN A 75 12.68 -8.40 -0.21
C ASN A 75 12.81 -6.88 -0.18
N ILE A 76 11.74 -6.16 0.16
CA ILE A 76 11.76 -4.70 0.32
C ILE A 76 12.62 -4.27 1.51
N LYS A 77 12.54 -4.97 2.66
CA LYS A 77 13.44 -4.74 3.79
C LYS A 77 14.91 -4.90 3.39
N SER A 78 15.20 -5.96 2.63
CA SER A 78 16.55 -6.23 2.12
C SER A 78 17.01 -5.13 1.15
N LEU A 79 16.12 -4.65 0.25
CA LEU A 79 16.37 -3.51 -0.63
C LEU A 79 16.76 -2.26 0.16
N ILE A 80 15.97 -1.91 1.17
CA ILE A 80 16.19 -0.70 1.97
C ILE A 80 17.51 -0.83 2.74
N LYS A 81 17.73 -1.95 3.42
CA LYS A 81 18.94 -2.18 4.23
C LYS A 81 20.22 -2.18 3.38
N LYS A 82 20.20 -2.84 2.21
CA LYS A 82 21.39 -3.04 1.38
C LYS A 82 21.75 -1.80 0.56
N TYR A 83 20.76 -1.09 0.03
CA TYR A 83 21.00 -0.07 -0.98
C TYR A 83 20.64 1.35 -0.56
N LEU A 84 19.66 1.53 0.31
CA LEU A 84 19.23 2.87 0.73
C LEU A 84 19.82 3.24 2.10
N ASN A 85 19.86 2.29 3.03
CA ASN A 85 20.38 2.44 4.39
C ASN A 85 19.84 3.68 5.12
N VAL A 86 18.52 3.86 5.10
CA VAL A 86 17.82 5.00 5.68
C VAL A 86 16.82 4.56 6.76
N LYS A 87 16.34 5.52 7.57
CA LYS A 87 15.25 5.28 8.53
C LYS A 87 14.06 4.64 7.85
N THR A 88 13.52 3.56 8.45
CA THR A 88 12.40 2.82 7.89
C THR A 88 11.29 2.67 8.91
N LEU A 89 10.06 2.96 8.48
CA LEU A 89 8.83 2.66 9.19
C LEU A 89 8.09 1.55 8.45
N ILE A 90 7.80 0.45 9.15
CA ILE A 90 6.98 -0.65 8.60
C ILE A 90 5.68 -0.66 9.37
N VAL A 91 4.58 -0.40 8.68
CA VAL A 91 3.26 -0.18 9.32
C VAL A 91 2.84 -1.37 10.16
N ASN A 92 2.93 -2.59 9.63
CA ASN A 92 2.51 -3.81 10.33
C ASN A 92 3.32 -4.13 11.60
N GLU A 93 4.61 -3.77 11.62
CA GLU A 93 5.51 -4.07 12.74
C GLU A 93 5.47 -3.00 13.82
N ASN A 94 4.98 -1.81 13.48
CA ASN A 94 4.99 -0.64 14.35
C ASN A 94 3.59 -0.08 14.62
N ILE A 95 2.54 -0.91 14.50
CA ILE A 95 1.13 -0.47 14.68
C ILE A 95 0.97 0.30 15.98
N LEU A 96 1.46 -0.23 17.11
CA LEU A 96 1.34 0.41 18.43
C LEU A 96 2.08 1.76 18.51
N ASN A 97 3.16 1.92 17.74
CA ASN A 97 3.98 3.14 17.72
C ASN A 97 3.61 4.09 16.57
N SER A 98 2.79 3.65 15.62
CA SER A 98 2.39 4.44 14.46
C SER A 98 1.34 5.52 14.78
N GLY A 99 0.72 5.44 15.95
CA GLY A 99 -0.41 6.29 16.33
C GLY A 99 -1.74 5.88 15.67
N ILE A 100 -1.78 4.74 14.98
CA ILE A 100 -3.00 4.18 14.39
C ILE A 100 -3.78 3.47 15.51
N LYS A 101 -5.03 3.86 15.70
CA LYS A 101 -5.93 3.23 16.65
C LYS A 101 -6.66 2.09 15.97
N VAL A 102 -6.57 0.89 16.55
CA VAL A 102 -7.23 -0.32 16.02
C VAL A 102 -8.23 -0.79 17.06
N ASN A 103 -9.50 -0.84 16.71
CA ASN A 103 -10.61 -1.19 17.57
C ASN A 103 -11.39 -2.38 17.00
N ILE A 104 -10.69 -3.48 16.85
CA ILE A 104 -11.24 -4.79 16.47
C ILE A 104 -10.74 -5.84 17.46
N GLU A 105 -11.39 -6.99 17.50
CA GLU A 105 -11.11 -8.07 18.44
C GLU A 105 -9.65 -8.55 18.36
N ASN A 106 -9.14 -8.75 17.13
CA ASN A 106 -7.76 -9.16 16.87
C ASN A 106 -7.02 -8.10 16.04
N PRO A 107 -6.35 -7.10 16.66
CA PRO A 107 -5.68 -6.01 15.95
C PRO A 107 -4.65 -6.46 14.91
N ASN A 108 -4.02 -7.62 15.12
CA ASN A 108 -3.01 -8.16 14.20
C ASN A 108 -3.60 -8.69 12.87
N GLU A 109 -4.91 -8.86 12.78
CA GLU A 109 -5.60 -9.28 11.56
C GLU A 109 -5.89 -8.10 10.61
N ALA A 110 -5.73 -6.86 11.09
CA ALA A 110 -5.90 -5.68 10.25
C ALA A 110 -4.77 -5.57 9.23
N GLY A 111 -5.11 -5.62 7.95
CA GLY A 111 -4.16 -5.38 6.86
C GLY A 111 -3.54 -3.98 6.94
N ALA A 112 -2.27 -3.86 6.58
CA ALA A 112 -1.54 -2.59 6.63
C ALA A 112 -2.17 -1.51 5.76
N ASP A 113 -2.67 -1.87 4.59
CA ASP A 113 -3.41 -1.04 3.65
C ASP A 113 -4.62 -0.38 4.29
N ARG A 114 -5.43 -1.17 5.00
CA ARG A 114 -6.64 -0.70 5.71
C ARG A 114 -6.30 0.25 6.87
N LEU A 115 -5.22 -0.05 7.57
CA LEU A 115 -4.72 0.78 8.68
C LEU A 115 -4.20 2.13 8.18
N VAL A 116 -3.44 2.14 7.10
CA VAL A 116 -2.94 3.37 6.47
C VAL A 116 -4.09 4.25 5.99
N ASN A 117 -5.11 3.65 5.37
CA ASN A 117 -6.31 4.36 4.93
C ASN A 117 -7.04 5.03 6.12
N SER A 118 -7.21 4.32 7.23
CA SER A 118 -7.84 4.87 8.45
C SER A 118 -7.05 6.02 9.05
N TYR A 119 -5.72 5.88 9.10
CA TYR A 119 -4.83 6.95 9.56
C TYR A 119 -4.90 8.19 8.65
N ALA A 120 -4.92 7.96 7.32
CA ALA A 120 -5.06 9.05 6.36
C ALA A 120 -6.39 9.80 6.54
N ALA A 121 -7.50 9.08 6.75
CA ALA A 121 -8.81 9.69 6.99
C ALA A 121 -8.82 10.59 8.24
N GLU A 122 -8.15 10.17 9.32
CA GLU A 122 -7.98 10.99 10.52
C GLU A 122 -7.17 12.26 10.22
N LYS A 123 -6.03 12.12 9.56
CA LYS A 123 -5.13 13.25 9.26
C LYS A 123 -5.76 14.25 8.29
N LEU A 124 -6.58 13.77 7.37
CA LEU A 124 -7.35 14.60 6.44
C LEU A 124 -8.62 15.19 7.06
N LYS A 125 -8.94 14.84 8.33
CA LYS A 125 -10.13 15.28 9.07
C LYS A 125 -11.45 14.92 8.37
N ILE A 126 -11.48 13.77 7.69
CA ILE A 126 -12.69 13.23 7.05
C ILE A 126 -13.33 12.10 7.87
N SER A 127 -12.79 11.76 9.04
CA SER A 127 -13.38 10.82 9.98
C SER A 127 -14.55 11.46 10.77
N PRO A 128 -15.65 10.73 11.09
CA PRO A 128 -15.87 9.32 10.77
C PRO A 128 -16.19 9.10 9.30
N ALA A 129 -15.77 7.94 8.75
CA ALA A 129 -15.94 7.65 7.34
C ALA A 129 -16.10 6.14 7.10
N ILE A 130 -16.66 5.78 5.94
CA ILE A 130 -16.50 4.47 5.33
C ILE A 130 -15.58 4.66 4.14
N ILE A 131 -14.44 3.95 4.14
CA ILE A 131 -13.48 3.97 3.04
C ILE A 131 -13.78 2.79 2.15
N ILE A 132 -13.95 3.03 0.85
CA ILE A 132 -14.13 1.98 -0.15
C ILE A 132 -12.88 1.96 -1.01
N ASP A 133 -12.21 0.81 -1.04
CA ASP A 133 -11.02 0.58 -1.87
C ASP A 133 -11.34 -0.46 -2.94
N PHE A 134 -11.18 -0.08 -4.21
CA PHE A 134 -11.39 -0.93 -5.37
C PHE A 134 -10.05 -1.47 -5.87
N GLY A 135 -9.67 -2.65 -5.39
CA GLY A 135 -8.46 -3.34 -5.78
C GLY A 135 -8.71 -4.76 -6.28
N THR A 136 -7.78 -5.66 -5.98
CA THR A 136 -7.94 -7.12 -6.18
C THR A 136 -9.15 -7.65 -5.40
N ALA A 137 -9.37 -7.11 -4.21
CA ALA A 137 -10.61 -7.19 -3.46
C ALA A 137 -11.26 -5.79 -3.44
N THR A 138 -12.57 -5.72 -3.16
CA THR A 138 -13.25 -4.49 -2.78
C THR A 138 -13.38 -4.50 -1.26
N THR A 139 -12.78 -3.53 -0.58
CA THR A 139 -12.89 -3.41 0.87
C THR A 139 -13.79 -2.23 1.27
N PHE A 140 -14.48 -2.39 2.38
CA PHE A 140 -15.29 -1.34 3.01
C PHE A 140 -14.81 -1.21 4.45
N ASP A 141 -14.08 -0.16 4.77
CA ASP A 141 -13.42 0.06 6.05
C ASP A 141 -14.12 1.12 6.87
N ILE A 142 -14.46 0.79 8.11
CA ILE A 142 -15.14 1.71 9.03
C ILE A 142 -14.09 2.45 9.86
N VAL A 143 -14.06 3.77 9.70
CA VAL A 143 -13.22 4.67 10.48
C VAL A 143 -14.07 5.42 11.49
N GLY A 144 -13.76 5.27 12.77
CA GLY A 144 -14.44 5.94 13.87
C GLY A 144 -14.13 7.44 13.95
N LYS A 145 -14.89 8.19 14.78
CA LYS A 145 -14.72 9.65 14.98
C LYS A 145 -13.31 10.07 15.40
N ASN A 146 -12.58 9.21 16.08
CA ASN A 146 -11.21 9.43 16.56
C ASN A 146 -10.15 8.86 15.63
N GLY A 147 -10.50 8.52 14.38
CA GLY A 147 -9.61 7.92 13.39
C GLY A 147 -9.31 6.44 13.63
N SER A 148 -10.03 5.77 14.55
CA SER A 148 -9.84 4.34 14.81
C SER A 148 -10.33 3.50 13.64
N TYR A 149 -9.57 2.46 13.30
CA TYR A 149 -10.04 1.39 12.45
C TYR A 149 -11.00 0.48 13.24
N ASN A 150 -12.26 0.43 12.85
CA ASN A 150 -13.33 -0.30 13.56
C ASN A 150 -13.76 -1.58 12.80
N GLY A 151 -12.89 -2.11 11.93
CA GLY A 151 -13.21 -3.26 11.12
C GLY A 151 -13.79 -2.88 9.76
N GLY A 152 -14.26 -3.88 9.04
CA GLY A 152 -14.85 -3.69 7.72
C GLY A 152 -15.18 -5.00 7.02
N ILE A 153 -15.58 -4.91 5.76
CA ILE A 153 -15.99 -6.02 4.91
C ILE A 153 -14.99 -6.16 3.77
N ILE A 154 -14.74 -7.39 3.34
CA ILE A 154 -13.97 -7.69 2.14
C ILE A 154 -14.90 -8.43 1.18
N ALA A 155 -15.05 -7.89 -0.02
CA ALA A 155 -15.78 -8.51 -1.12
C ALA A 155 -14.83 -8.80 -2.29
N PRO A 156 -15.17 -9.69 -3.22
CA PRO A 156 -14.39 -9.87 -4.44
C PRO A 156 -14.24 -8.55 -5.19
N GLY A 157 -13.05 -8.30 -5.74
CA GLY A 157 -12.83 -7.14 -6.60
C GLY A 157 -13.65 -7.21 -7.89
N VAL A 158 -13.86 -6.08 -8.55
CA VAL A 158 -14.76 -5.98 -9.70
C VAL A 158 -14.33 -6.92 -10.84
N ASN A 159 -13.03 -6.97 -11.16
CA ASN A 159 -12.53 -7.88 -12.21
C ASN A 159 -12.72 -9.36 -11.84
N LEU A 160 -12.45 -9.71 -10.58
CA LEU A 160 -12.64 -11.07 -10.07
C LEU A 160 -14.12 -11.47 -10.11
N SER A 161 -15.01 -10.56 -9.75
CA SER A 161 -16.48 -10.78 -9.82
C SER A 161 -16.95 -11.00 -11.25
N LEU A 162 -16.47 -10.21 -12.20
CA LEU A 162 -16.80 -10.36 -13.62
C LEU A 162 -16.28 -11.67 -14.18
N GLU A 163 -15.08 -12.06 -13.84
CA GLU A 163 -14.49 -13.34 -14.26
C GLU A 163 -15.25 -14.52 -13.67
N ALA A 164 -15.57 -14.47 -12.38
CA ALA A 164 -16.37 -15.51 -11.72
C ALA A 164 -17.76 -15.67 -12.37
N LEU A 165 -18.44 -14.58 -12.69
CA LEU A 165 -19.73 -14.61 -13.38
C LEU A 165 -19.62 -15.22 -14.79
N TYR A 166 -18.59 -14.84 -15.54
CA TYR A 166 -18.33 -15.40 -16.87
C TYR A 166 -18.09 -16.91 -16.82
N LEU A 167 -17.29 -17.37 -15.85
CA LEU A 167 -16.97 -18.80 -15.69
C LEU A 167 -18.16 -19.63 -15.16
N ALA A 168 -19.01 -19.02 -14.34
CA ALA A 168 -20.13 -19.72 -13.71
C ALA A 168 -21.39 -19.78 -14.60
N THR A 169 -21.43 -19.10 -15.75
CA THR A 169 -22.63 -18.99 -16.58
C THR A 169 -22.35 -19.41 -18.02
N ALA A 170 -23.34 -20.09 -18.63
CA ALA A 170 -23.19 -20.59 -20.01
C ALA A 170 -23.31 -19.48 -21.09
N ASN A 171 -23.97 -18.35 -20.79
CA ASN A 171 -24.39 -17.38 -21.80
C ASN A 171 -24.03 -15.92 -21.48
N LEU A 172 -23.34 -15.62 -20.37
CA LEU A 172 -22.91 -14.25 -20.11
C LEU A 172 -21.70 -13.91 -20.96
N PRO A 173 -21.74 -12.81 -21.74
CA PRO A 173 -20.57 -12.38 -22.50
C PRO A 173 -19.48 -11.90 -21.55
N LYS A 174 -18.21 -12.07 -21.95
CA LYS A 174 -17.07 -11.51 -21.22
C LYS A 174 -17.13 -9.98 -21.35
N VAL A 175 -17.46 -9.31 -20.24
CA VAL A 175 -17.52 -7.85 -20.16
C VAL A 175 -16.16 -7.31 -19.71
N SER A 176 -15.67 -6.25 -20.36
CA SER A 176 -14.51 -5.49 -19.92
C SER A 176 -14.94 -4.15 -19.35
N LEU A 177 -14.36 -3.76 -18.23
CA LEU A 177 -14.50 -2.40 -17.72
C LEU A 177 -13.71 -1.43 -18.59
N ARG A 178 -14.33 -0.31 -18.94
CA ARG A 178 -13.69 0.80 -19.64
C ARG A 178 -13.35 1.93 -18.68
#